data_498a8cad8adfa287bcfcd152f8c68276
#
_entry.id   498a8cad8adfa287bcfcd152f8c68276
#
_cell.length_a   1.000
_cell.length_b   1.000
_cell.length_c   1.000
_cell.angle_alpha   90.00
_cell.angle_beta   90.00
_cell.angle_gamma   90.00
#
_symmetry.space_group_name_H-M   'P 1'
#
loop_
_entity.id
_entity.type
_entity.pdbx_description
1 polymer ?
#
loop_
_entity_poly.entity_id
_entity_poly.type
_entity_poly.pdbx_seq_one_letter_code
_entity_poly.pdbx_strand_id
1 'polypeptide(L)'
;YEMLRSLVGSEMCIRDRDDLLALPKGDKSKYVLQTLEYIAAHYADADINITTIARSIGISEGHLSHVFKKETSYTALGYLTLYRIHMARRLLADCRYKVYEVAGMVGYRDVAYFGSTFKKLTGLSPSEYQDRCR
;
A
#
# COMPACT_ATOMS: atom_id res chain seq x y z
N TYR A 1 -0.30 4.21 -12.99
CA TYR A 1 -1.64 4.29 -12.44
C TYR A 1 -2.56 3.18 -12.95
N GLU A 2 -2.50 2.89 -14.22
CA GLU A 2 -3.26 1.79 -14.77
C GLU A 2 -2.91 0.48 -14.08
N MET A 3 -1.66 0.28 -13.77
CA MET A 3 -1.25 -0.95 -13.12
C MET A 3 -1.80 -1.06 -11.72
N LEU A 4 -1.88 0.05 -11.00
CA LEU A 4 -2.50 0.05 -9.69
C LEU A 4 -3.96 -0.36 -9.79
N ARG A 5 -4.68 0.21 -10.74
CA ARG A 5 -6.09 -0.12 -10.92
C ARG A 5 -6.27 -1.58 -11.32
N SER A 6 -5.45 -2.04 -12.24
CA SER A 6 -5.53 -3.40 -12.71
C SER A 6 -5.28 -4.38 -11.58
N LEU A 7 -4.25 -4.10 -10.79
CA LEU A 7 -3.91 -4.97 -9.71
C LEU A 7 -5.01 -5.04 -8.66
N VAL A 8 -5.53 -3.90 -8.27
CA VAL A 8 -6.58 -3.85 -7.26
C VAL A 8 -7.89 -4.37 -7.84
N GLY A 9 -8.20 -3.96 -9.06
CA GLY A 9 -9.48 -4.31 -9.65
C GLY A 9 -9.62 -5.77 -9.99
N SER A 10 -8.58 -6.37 -10.57
CA SER A 10 -8.71 -7.77 -10.96
C SER A 10 -8.48 -8.68 -9.79
N GLU A 11 -7.88 -8.13 -8.78
CA GLU A 11 -7.41 -9.06 -7.93
C GLU A 11 -7.89 -9.06 -6.72
N MET A 12 -8.75 -8.64 -6.55
CA MET A 12 -9.30 -8.89 -5.29
C MET A 12 -8.56 -9.94 -4.53
N CYS A 13 -7.64 -10.58 -5.21
CA CYS A 13 -7.08 -11.70 -4.57
C CYS A 13 -5.69 -11.54 -4.12
N ILE A 14 -5.15 -10.40 -4.07
CA ILE A 14 -3.90 -10.22 -3.38
C ILE A 14 -4.16 -10.57 -1.93
N ARG A 15 -3.53 -11.65 -1.47
CA ARG A 15 -3.94 -12.18 -0.21
C ARG A 15 -3.02 -11.92 0.92
N ASP A 16 -1.81 -11.65 0.62
CA ASP A 16 -0.85 -11.42 1.66
C ASP A 16 0.29 -10.60 1.08
N ARG A 17 1.20 -10.20 1.91
CA ARG A 17 2.25 -9.33 1.47
C ARG A 17 3.26 -10.00 0.53
N ASP A 18 3.29 -11.32 0.53
CA ASP A 18 4.17 -12.02 -0.40
C ASP A 18 3.70 -11.78 -1.83
N ASP A 19 2.38 -11.71 -2.04
CA ASP A 19 1.85 -11.39 -3.35
C ASP A 19 2.27 -9.99 -3.79
N LEU A 20 2.24 -9.02 -2.86
CA LEU A 20 2.68 -7.67 -3.18
C LEU A 20 4.18 -7.60 -3.41
N LEU A 21 4.95 -8.33 -2.61
CA LEU A 21 6.40 -8.34 -2.75
C LEU A 21 6.85 -9.10 -3.97
N ALA A 22 5.97 -9.89 -4.56
CA ALA A 22 6.28 -10.64 -5.76
C ALA A 22 6.05 -9.82 -7.03
N LEU A 23 6.17 -8.51 -6.94
CA LEU A 23 6.11 -7.66 -8.12
C LEU A 23 7.13 -8.13 -9.16
N PRO A 24 7.03 -7.61 -10.39
CA PRO A 24 7.75 -8.20 -11.51
C PRO A 24 9.06 -8.82 -11.12
N LYS A 25 9.16 -10.09 -11.36
CA LYS A 25 10.37 -10.78 -11.00
C LYS A 25 11.40 -10.47 -12.02
N GLY A 26 12.52 -10.26 -11.62
CA GLY A 26 13.61 -9.93 -12.48
C GLY A 26 14.65 -9.40 -11.58
N ASP A 27 15.64 -8.78 -12.14
CA ASP A 27 16.73 -8.31 -11.34
C ASP A 27 16.38 -6.99 -10.73
N LYS A 28 15.59 -7.02 -9.67
CA LYS A 28 15.31 -5.79 -8.93
C LYS A 28 16.57 -5.36 -8.25
N SER A 29 16.84 -4.07 -8.29
CA SER A 29 17.98 -3.56 -7.56
C SER A 29 17.77 -3.75 -6.07
N LYS A 30 18.83 -3.75 -5.32
CA LYS A 30 18.71 -3.87 -3.87
C LYS A 30 17.94 -2.71 -3.29
N TYR A 31 17.97 -1.55 -3.94
CA TYR A 31 17.23 -0.38 -3.44
C TYR A 31 15.73 -0.61 -3.50
N VAL A 32 15.25 -1.26 -4.55
CA VAL A 32 13.84 -1.60 -4.66
C VAL A 32 13.47 -2.59 -3.57
N LEU A 33 14.27 -3.62 -3.37
CA LEU A 33 13.97 -4.61 -2.34
C LEU A 33 13.97 -3.99 -0.95
N GLN A 34 14.92 -3.12 -0.66
CA GLN A 34 14.97 -2.43 0.61
C GLN A 34 13.75 -1.53 0.81
N THR A 35 13.28 -0.89 -0.26
CA THR A 35 12.09 -0.06 -0.18
C THR A 35 10.86 -0.89 0.12
N LEU A 36 10.72 -2.02 -0.55
CA LEU A 36 9.59 -2.91 -0.30
C LEU A 36 9.58 -3.41 1.14
N GLU A 37 10.75 -3.76 1.65
CA GLU A 37 10.87 -4.22 3.03
C GLU A 37 10.54 -3.11 4.02
N TYR A 38 11.01 -1.91 3.73
CA TYR A 38 10.74 -0.77 4.60
C TYR A 38 9.24 -0.48 4.66
N ILE A 39 8.58 -0.48 3.51
CA ILE A 39 7.15 -0.25 3.46
C ILE A 39 6.39 -1.33 4.23
N ALA A 40 6.78 -2.58 4.06
CA ALA A 40 6.12 -3.66 4.77
C ALA A 40 6.27 -3.54 6.29
N ALA A 41 7.40 -3.01 6.74
CA ALA A 41 7.66 -2.87 8.16
C ALA A 41 7.05 -1.61 8.77
N HIS A 42 6.85 -0.56 7.95
CA HIS A 42 6.48 0.75 8.48
C HIS A 42 5.22 1.35 7.87
N TYR A 43 4.43 0.56 7.15
CA TYR A 43 3.26 1.12 6.47
C TYR A 43 2.26 1.78 7.43
N ALA A 44 2.24 1.33 8.68
CA ALA A 44 1.30 1.88 9.66
C ALA A 44 1.75 3.22 10.26
N ASP A 45 2.97 3.66 9.93
CA ASP A 45 3.44 4.94 10.40
C ASP A 45 2.85 6.04 9.53
N ALA A 46 2.02 6.88 10.12
CA ALA A 46 1.33 7.95 9.38
C ALA A 46 2.28 9.00 8.81
N ASP A 47 3.50 9.09 9.36
CA ASP A 47 4.46 10.09 8.93
C ASP A 47 5.42 9.60 7.85
N ILE A 48 5.28 8.39 7.38
CA ILE A 48 6.16 7.85 6.35
C ILE A 48 6.01 8.65 5.05
N ASN A 49 7.13 8.97 4.44
CA ASN A 49 7.13 9.70 3.16
C ASN A 49 8.39 9.31 2.40
N ILE A 50 8.52 9.86 1.18
CA ILE A 50 9.66 9.49 0.32
C ILE A 50 10.99 9.86 0.97
N THR A 51 11.03 10.95 1.73
CA THR A 51 12.23 11.39 2.40
C THR A 51 12.67 10.37 3.45
N THR A 52 11.73 9.89 4.27
CA THR A 52 12.09 8.91 5.31
C THR A 52 12.54 7.59 4.70
N ILE A 53 11.91 7.18 3.62
CA ILE A 53 12.30 5.94 2.95
C ILE A 53 13.70 6.08 2.35
N ALA A 54 13.94 7.15 1.61
CA ALA A 54 15.22 7.35 0.96
C ALA A 54 16.36 7.47 1.98
N ARG A 55 16.08 8.18 3.08
CA ARG A 55 17.08 8.33 4.13
C ARG A 55 17.42 6.98 4.77
N SER A 56 16.42 6.16 4.97
CA SER A 56 16.63 4.85 5.57
C SER A 56 17.50 3.96 4.67
N ILE A 57 17.36 4.11 3.37
CA ILE A 57 18.09 3.30 2.41
C ILE A 57 19.46 3.91 2.09
N GLY A 58 19.60 5.23 2.29
CA GLY A 58 20.88 5.89 2.07
C GLY A 58 21.08 6.42 0.67
N ILE A 59 20.02 6.75 -0.02
CA ILE A 59 20.11 7.33 -1.37
C ILE A 59 19.22 8.58 -1.44
N SER A 60 19.37 9.34 -2.52
CA SER A 60 18.55 10.54 -2.69
C SER A 60 17.12 10.17 -3.05
N GLU A 61 16.20 11.09 -2.78
CA GLU A 61 14.80 10.89 -3.14
C GLU A 61 14.63 10.73 -4.65
N GLY A 62 15.35 11.54 -5.42
CA GLY A 62 15.27 11.45 -6.87
C GLY A 62 15.74 10.11 -7.40
N HIS A 63 16.83 9.61 -6.86
CA HIS A 63 17.36 8.31 -7.27
C HIS A 63 16.37 7.20 -6.91
N LEU A 64 15.84 7.24 -5.70
CA LEU A 64 14.85 6.24 -5.27
C LEU A 64 13.63 6.26 -6.17
N SER A 65 13.10 7.45 -6.42
CA SER A 65 11.90 7.60 -7.24
C SER A 65 12.13 7.05 -8.64
N HIS A 66 13.29 7.37 -9.23
CA HIS A 66 13.59 6.91 -10.57
C HIS A 66 13.73 5.39 -10.63
N VAL A 67 14.52 4.83 -9.74
CA VAL A 67 14.78 3.39 -9.75
C VAL A 67 13.50 2.60 -9.45
N PHE A 68 12.77 3.04 -8.45
CA PHE A 68 11.56 2.32 -8.06
C PHE A 68 10.53 2.33 -9.18
N LYS A 69 10.30 3.50 -9.79
CA LYS A 69 9.35 3.62 -10.88
C LYS A 69 9.78 2.79 -12.10
N LYS A 70 11.07 2.84 -12.42
CA LYS A 70 11.58 2.11 -13.57
C LYS A 70 11.41 0.59 -13.40
N GLU A 71 11.65 0.09 -12.20
CA GLU A 71 11.65 -1.36 -12.00
C GLU A 71 10.31 -1.95 -11.62
N THR A 72 9.43 -1.17 -10.98
CA THR A 72 8.14 -1.70 -10.53
C THR A 72 6.96 -1.11 -11.25
N SER A 73 7.15 -0.03 -11.97
CA SER A 73 6.09 0.75 -12.63
C SER A 73 5.21 1.51 -11.65
N TYR A 74 5.48 1.44 -10.36
CA TYR A 74 4.77 2.22 -9.35
C TYR A 74 5.70 3.27 -8.79
N THR A 75 5.12 4.37 -8.28
CA THR A 75 5.90 5.24 -7.42
C THR A 75 6.00 4.56 -6.05
N ALA A 76 7.02 4.93 -5.28
CA ALA A 76 7.17 4.34 -3.95
C ALA A 76 5.96 4.65 -3.06
N LEU A 77 5.46 5.89 -3.13
CA LEU A 77 4.29 6.26 -2.33
C LEU A 77 3.01 5.63 -2.86
N GLY A 78 2.93 5.42 -4.17
CA GLY A 78 1.79 4.69 -4.75
C GLY A 78 1.75 3.25 -4.26
N TYR A 79 2.92 2.63 -4.18
CA TYR A 79 3.01 1.27 -3.65
C TYR A 79 2.63 1.24 -2.17
N LEU A 80 3.06 2.25 -1.41
CA LEU A 80 2.68 2.35 0.00
C LEU A 80 1.16 2.43 0.15
N THR A 81 0.51 3.25 -0.68
CA THR A 81 -0.94 3.36 -0.63
C THR A 81 -1.61 2.03 -0.94
N LEU A 82 -1.13 1.34 -1.97
CA LEU A 82 -1.67 0.03 -2.32
C LEU A 82 -1.49 -0.95 -1.17
N TYR A 83 -0.34 -0.94 -0.53
CA TYR A 83 -0.06 -1.84 0.59
C TYR A 83 -0.98 -1.55 1.77
N ARG A 84 -1.17 -0.27 2.09
CA ARG A 84 -2.05 0.13 3.18
C ARG A 84 -3.49 -0.32 2.92
N ILE A 85 -3.97 -0.15 1.70
CA ILE A 85 -5.33 -0.55 1.36
C ILE A 85 -5.48 -2.07 1.39
N HIS A 86 -4.45 -2.78 0.95
CA HIS A 86 -4.47 -4.24 1.02
C HIS A 86 -4.58 -4.71 2.48
N MET A 87 -3.79 -4.11 3.36
CA MET A 87 -3.85 -4.47 4.77
C MET A 87 -5.17 -4.06 5.40
N ALA A 88 -5.73 -2.93 4.97
CA ALA A 88 -7.03 -2.49 5.45
C ALA A 88 -8.11 -3.49 5.07
N ARG A 89 -8.06 -4.04 3.87
CA ARG A 89 -9.03 -5.05 3.44
C ARG A 89 -9.00 -6.26 4.36
N ARG A 90 -7.80 -6.69 4.72
CA ARG A 90 -7.67 -7.84 5.62
C ARG A 90 -8.24 -7.55 7.00
N LEU A 91 -8.00 -6.35 7.50
CA LEU A 91 -8.51 -5.98 8.82
C LEU A 91 -10.01 -5.76 8.82
N LEU A 92 -10.54 -5.17 7.73
CA LEU A 92 -11.99 -4.95 7.63
C LEU A 92 -12.77 -6.26 7.53
N ALA A 93 -12.15 -7.30 7.01
CA ALA A 93 -12.80 -8.59 6.94
C ALA A 93 -13.04 -9.17 8.33
N ASP A 94 -12.32 -8.66 9.34
CA ASP A 94 -12.56 -9.04 10.73
C ASP A 94 -13.53 -8.02 11.32
N CYS A 95 -14.75 -8.44 11.51
CA CYS A 95 -15.83 -7.55 11.93
C CYS A 95 -15.66 -6.97 13.34
N ARG A 96 -14.62 -7.37 14.06
CA ARG A 96 -14.34 -6.81 15.37
C ARG A 96 -13.82 -5.38 15.29
N TYR A 97 -13.23 -5.00 14.13
CA TYR A 97 -12.63 -3.67 14.00
C TYR A 97 -13.59 -2.73 13.31
N LYS A 98 -13.64 -1.52 13.79
CA LYS A 98 -14.45 -0.47 13.17
C LYS A 98 -13.63 0.23 12.08
N VAL A 99 -14.32 0.85 11.14
CA VAL A 99 -13.65 1.50 10.02
C VAL A 99 -12.61 2.51 10.50
N TYR A 100 -12.95 3.34 11.48
CA TYR A 100 -11.99 4.35 11.94
C TYR A 100 -10.78 3.71 12.64
N GLU A 101 -10.98 2.56 13.27
CA GLU A 101 -9.88 1.85 13.89
C GLU A 101 -8.93 1.32 12.82
N VAL A 102 -9.49 0.73 11.77
CA VAL A 102 -8.69 0.21 10.67
C VAL A 102 -7.89 1.33 10.01
N ALA A 103 -8.52 2.49 9.80
CA ALA A 103 -7.83 3.63 9.19
C ALA A 103 -6.56 3.97 9.99
N GLY A 104 -6.68 4.04 11.30
CA GLY A 104 -5.52 4.33 12.15
C GLY A 104 -4.49 3.22 12.12
N MET A 105 -4.94 1.97 12.09
CA MET A 105 -4.05 0.82 12.12
C MET A 105 -3.20 0.71 10.85
N VAL A 106 -3.69 1.23 9.74
CA VAL A 106 -2.92 1.18 8.49
C VAL A 106 -2.25 2.50 8.13
N GLY A 107 -2.25 3.46 9.06
CA GLY A 107 -1.44 4.65 8.89
C GLY A 107 -2.15 5.89 8.39
N TYR A 108 -3.48 5.91 8.42
CA TYR A 108 -4.24 7.10 8.02
C TYR A 108 -4.72 7.86 9.25
N ARG A 109 -4.41 9.15 9.31
CA ARG A 109 -4.94 10.01 10.38
C ARG A 109 -6.32 10.52 10.05
N ASP A 110 -6.61 10.69 8.76
CA ASP A 110 -7.88 11.24 8.30
C ASP A 110 -8.74 10.12 7.79
N VAL A 111 -9.81 9.81 8.52
CA VAL A 111 -10.70 8.71 8.16
C VAL A 111 -11.43 8.98 6.85
N ALA A 112 -11.78 10.25 6.58
CA ALA A 112 -12.45 10.59 5.33
C ALA A 112 -11.54 10.36 4.14
N TYR A 113 -10.28 10.74 4.27
CA TYR A 113 -9.30 10.50 3.20
C TYR A 113 -9.08 9.01 3.01
N PHE A 114 -9.00 8.26 4.09
CA PHE A 114 -8.90 6.81 4.01
C PHE A 114 -10.09 6.23 3.24
N GLY A 115 -11.30 6.67 3.59
CA GLY A 115 -12.50 6.16 2.95
C GLY A 115 -12.53 6.43 1.47
N SER A 116 -12.19 7.65 1.05
CA SER A 116 -12.20 7.98 -0.38
C SER A 116 -11.10 7.24 -1.12
N THR A 117 -9.93 7.07 -0.52
CA THR A 117 -8.83 6.32 -1.14
C THR A 117 -9.21 4.86 -1.29
N PHE A 118 -9.80 4.28 -0.25
CA PHE A 118 -10.23 2.88 -0.27
C PHE A 118 -11.25 2.66 -1.38
N LYS A 119 -12.25 3.55 -1.46
CA LYS A 119 -13.28 3.41 -2.49
C LYS A 119 -12.70 3.58 -3.89
N LYS A 120 -11.77 4.51 -4.05
CA LYS A 120 -11.16 4.74 -5.35
C LYS A 120 -10.41 3.49 -5.82
N LEU A 121 -9.74 2.81 -4.92
CA LEU A 121 -8.92 1.66 -5.30
C LEU A 121 -9.68 0.34 -5.31
N THR A 122 -10.71 0.19 -4.51
CA THR A 122 -11.43 -1.09 -4.42
C THR A 122 -12.83 -1.06 -5.03
N GLY A 123 -13.36 0.12 -5.26
CA GLY A 123 -14.72 0.25 -5.79
C GLY A 123 -15.81 0.27 -4.72
N LEU A 124 -15.47 0.01 -3.48
CA LEU A 124 -16.42 0.01 -2.37
C LEU A 124 -15.90 0.89 -1.25
N SER A 125 -16.80 1.52 -0.51
CA SER A 125 -16.37 2.21 0.70
C SER A 125 -15.93 1.17 1.73
N PRO A 126 -15.15 1.57 2.73
CA PRO A 126 -14.75 0.62 3.78
C PRO A 126 -15.94 -0.03 4.47
N SER A 127 -17.00 0.74 4.73
CA SER A 127 -18.19 0.19 5.38
C SER A 127 -18.89 -0.82 4.48
N GLU A 128 -19.01 -0.51 3.21
CA GLU A 128 -19.63 -1.43 2.25
C GLU A 128 -18.81 -2.71 2.13
N TYR A 129 -17.51 -2.57 2.12
CA TYR A 129 -16.63 -3.74 2.03
C TYR A 129 -16.79 -4.63 3.27
N GLN A 130 -16.80 -4.01 4.45
CA GLN A 130 -16.95 -4.76 5.69
C GLN A 130 -18.29 -5.47 5.74
N ASP A 131 -19.35 -4.81 5.29
CA ASP A 131 -20.68 -5.43 5.27
C ASP A 131 -20.72 -6.65 4.35
N ARG A 132 -19.97 -6.60 3.26
CA ARG A 132 -19.93 -7.75 2.35
C ARG A 132 -19.14 -8.92 2.92
N CYS A 133 -18.26 -8.66 3.88
CA CYS A 133 -17.47 -9.71 4.49
C CYS A 133 -18.19 -10.41 5.64
N ARG A 134 -19.34 -9.88 6.04
CA ARG A 134 -20.10 -10.49 7.13
C ARG A 134 -20.85 -11.74 6.69
#